data_2e14081211601b5ea941f7479d9712f9
#
_entry.id   2e14081211601b5ea941f7479d9712f9
#
_cell.length_a   1.000
_cell.length_b   1.000
_cell.length_c   1.000
_cell.angle_alpha   90.00
_cell.angle_beta   90.00
_cell.angle_gamma   90.00
#
_symmetry.space_group_name_H-M   'P 1'
#
loop_
_entity.id
_entity.type
_entity.pdbx_description
1 polymer ?
#
loop_
_entity_poly.entity_id
_entity_poly.type
_entity_poly.pdbx_seq_one_letter_code
_entity_poly.pdbx_strand_id
1 'polypeptide(L)'
;MRYKILGHSGVRISELALGTMTFGDNWGWGAPKETSGRLLDIYVDAGGNVIDTADIYTDGTSEEFLGEMLQSRRDRFIVATKYTGQSVPNDLNSAGNHRKNLVTSLEASLRRDRKSVV
;
A
#
# COMPACT_ATOMS: atom_id res chain seq x y z
N MET A 1 -3.51 -20.69 4.16
CA MET A 1 -3.62 -19.41 4.92
C MET A 1 -4.78 -19.49 5.89
N ARG A 2 -4.61 -19.03 7.14
CA ARG A 2 -5.69 -18.88 8.11
C ARG A 2 -6.22 -17.46 8.08
N TYR A 3 -7.48 -17.25 8.47
CA TYR A 3 -8.14 -15.95 8.46
C TYR A 3 -8.72 -15.61 9.83
N LYS A 4 -8.74 -14.30 10.12
CA LYS A 4 -9.35 -13.72 11.32
C LYS A 4 -10.29 -12.59 10.95
N ILE A 5 -11.22 -12.25 11.82
CA ILE A 5 -12.06 -11.07 11.68
C ILE A 5 -11.26 -9.84 12.16
N LEU A 6 -11.26 -8.79 11.35
CA LEU A 6 -10.64 -7.52 11.70
C LEU A 6 -11.54 -6.77 12.71
N GLY A 7 -11.20 -6.90 14.00
CA GLY A 7 -12.00 -6.31 15.08
C GLY A 7 -13.47 -6.70 15.00
N HIS A 8 -14.37 -5.72 14.99
CA HIS A 8 -15.82 -5.91 14.89
C HIS A 8 -16.39 -5.58 13.50
N SER A 9 -15.53 -5.45 12.48
CA SER A 9 -15.95 -5.01 11.13
C SER A 9 -16.66 -6.08 10.31
N GLY A 10 -16.55 -7.36 10.68
CA GLY A 10 -17.00 -8.49 9.86
C GLY A 10 -16.05 -8.83 8.69
N VAL A 11 -15.06 -8.01 8.40
CA VAL A 11 -14.06 -8.24 7.34
C VAL A 11 -13.11 -9.35 7.74
N ARG A 12 -12.91 -10.32 6.85
CA ARG A 12 -11.97 -11.43 7.05
C ARG A 12 -10.62 -11.10 6.44
N ILE A 13 -9.57 -11.16 7.25
CA ILE A 13 -8.20 -10.90 6.85
C ILE A 13 -7.33 -12.14 7.04
N SER A 14 -6.34 -12.32 6.17
CA SER A 14 -5.29 -13.33 6.38
C SER A 14 -4.46 -13.01 7.62
N GLU A 15 -4.05 -14.04 8.38
CA GLU A 15 -3.21 -13.85 9.57
C GLU A 15 -1.82 -13.27 9.25
N LEU A 16 -1.35 -13.43 8.02
CA LEU A 16 -0.14 -12.82 7.51
C LEU A 16 -0.51 -11.72 6.53
N ALA A 17 0.14 -10.57 6.67
CA ALA A 17 0.06 -9.45 5.73
C ALA A 17 1.35 -9.36 4.90
N LEU A 18 1.24 -8.94 3.65
CA LEU A 18 2.39 -8.63 2.81
C LEU A 18 2.82 -7.17 3.05
N GLY A 19 3.98 -6.98 3.68
CA GLY A 19 4.62 -5.66 3.76
C GLY A 19 5.33 -5.31 2.46
N THR A 20 5.16 -4.09 1.97
CA THR A 20 5.66 -3.66 0.67
C THR A 20 6.66 -2.50 0.71
N MET A 21 7.29 -2.26 1.85
CA MET A 21 8.29 -1.20 2.00
C MET A 21 9.46 -1.32 1.01
N THR A 22 9.77 -2.54 0.60
CA THR A 22 10.85 -2.84 -0.35
C THR A 22 10.37 -3.02 -1.79
N PHE A 23 9.14 -2.69 -2.11
CA PHE A 23 8.65 -2.67 -3.50
C PHE A 23 9.12 -1.38 -4.18
N GLY A 24 10.05 -1.52 -5.12
CA GLY A 24 10.81 -0.43 -5.72
C GLY A 24 12.26 -0.42 -5.24
N ASP A 25 13.14 0.12 -6.05
CA ASP A 25 14.58 0.20 -5.81
C ASP A 25 15.11 1.65 -5.79
N ASN A 26 14.22 2.62 -5.67
CA ASN A 26 14.52 4.06 -5.66
C ASN A 26 15.51 4.47 -4.57
N TRP A 27 15.56 3.74 -3.46
CA TRP A 27 16.47 4.01 -2.34
C TRP A 27 17.84 3.35 -2.51
N GLY A 28 18.14 2.75 -3.69
CA GLY A 28 19.37 1.97 -3.93
C GLY A 28 19.33 0.56 -3.35
N TRP A 29 18.20 0.14 -2.80
CA TRP A 29 17.91 -1.22 -2.33
C TRP A 29 16.40 -1.46 -2.43
N GLY A 30 16.01 -2.71 -2.43
CA GLY A 30 14.62 -3.12 -2.60
C GLY A 30 14.44 -4.05 -3.81
N ALA A 31 13.22 -4.23 -4.23
CA ALA A 31 12.86 -5.16 -5.30
C ALA A 31 12.31 -4.41 -6.53
N PRO A 32 12.87 -4.63 -7.72
CA PRO A 32 12.30 -4.08 -8.95
C PRO A 32 10.91 -4.66 -9.19
N LYS A 33 10.14 -4.02 -10.05
CA LYS A 33 8.72 -4.32 -10.30
C LYS A 33 8.45 -5.80 -10.60
N GLU A 34 9.27 -6.44 -11.41
CA GLU A 34 9.11 -7.85 -11.75
C GLU A 34 9.23 -8.76 -10.51
N THR A 35 10.23 -8.52 -9.67
CA THR A 35 10.42 -9.28 -8.43
C THR A 35 9.29 -9.00 -7.44
N SER A 36 8.87 -7.74 -7.31
CA SER A 36 7.73 -7.35 -6.47
C SER A 36 6.45 -8.05 -6.91
N GLY A 37 6.20 -8.16 -8.22
CA GLY A 37 5.06 -8.87 -8.78
C GLY A 37 5.08 -10.36 -8.44
N ARG A 38 6.24 -11.01 -8.58
CA ARG A 38 6.38 -12.43 -8.21
C ARG A 38 6.13 -12.67 -6.71
N LEU A 39 6.64 -11.79 -5.85
CA LEU A 39 6.38 -11.87 -4.40
C LEU A 39 4.90 -11.72 -4.08
N LEU A 40 4.23 -10.77 -4.73
CA LEU A 40 2.79 -10.58 -4.59
C LEU A 40 2.02 -11.84 -5.03
N ASP A 41 2.36 -12.41 -6.18
CA ASP A 41 1.67 -13.62 -6.69
C ASP A 41 1.86 -14.82 -5.77
N ILE A 42 3.06 -15.06 -5.26
CA ILE A 42 3.32 -16.12 -4.26
C ILE A 42 2.45 -15.92 -3.02
N TYR A 43 2.35 -14.68 -2.52
CA TYR A 43 1.52 -14.36 -1.37
C TYR A 43 0.03 -14.59 -1.65
N VAL A 44 -0.44 -14.18 -2.82
CA VAL A 44 -1.84 -14.37 -3.26
C VAL A 44 -2.17 -15.86 -3.44
N ASP A 45 -1.29 -16.63 -4.06
CA ASP A 45 -1.47 -18.07 -4.26
C ASP A 45 -1.51 -18.84 -2.92
N ALA A 46 -0.81 -18.34 -1.90
CA ALA A 46 -0.90 -18.84 -0.53
C ALA A 46 -2.21 -18.44 0.19
N GLY A 47 -3.07 -17.65 -0.46
CA GLY A 47 -4.36 -17.20 0.07
C GLY A 47 -4.29 -15.88 0.86
N GLY A 48 -3.23 -15.10 0.74
CA GLY A 48 -3.10 -13.79 1.37
C GLY A 48 -4.06 -12.76 0.79
N ASN A 49 -4.63 -11.89 1.63
CA ASN A 49 -5.53 -10.83 1.20
C ASN A 49 -5.29 -9.48 1.88
N VAL A 50 -4.23 -9.34 2.69
CA VAL A 50 -3.88 -8.08 3.36
C VAL A 50 -2.54 -7.58 2.87
N ILE A 51 -2.48 -6.35 2.39
CA ILE A 51 -1.27 -5.69 1.92
C ILE A 51 -1.05 -4.44 2.74
N ASP A 52 0.16 -4.30 3.30
CA ASP A 52 0.59 -3.13 4.06
C ASP A 52 1.60 -2.31 3.27
N THR A 53 1.24 -1.08 2.97
CA THR A 53 2.08 -0.10 2.26
C THR A 53 2.13 1.23 2.99
N ALA A 54 2.76 2.24 2.41
CA ALA A 54 2.73 3.63 2.86
C ALA A 54 2.98 4.58 1.67
N ASP A 55 2.49 5.81 1.80
CA ASP A 55 2.64 6.86 0.79
C ASP A 55 4.11 7.23 0.50
N ILE A 56 4.99 7.04 1.49
CA ILE A 56 6.43 7.32 1.37
C ILE A 56 7.29 6.12 0.97
N TYR A 57 6.74 4.90 0.90
CA TYR A 57 7.55 3.72 0.58
C TYR A 57 8.11 3.83 -0.83
N THR A 58 9.44 3.82 -0.92
CA THR A 58 10.20 4.02 -2.16
C THR A 58 9.69 5.23 -2.95
N ASP A 59 9.44 6.36 -2.22
CA ASP A 59 8.97 7.64 -2.78
C ASP A 59 7.63 7.55 -3.52
N GLY A 60 6.74 6.66 -3.06
CA GLY A 60 5.43 6.40 -3.64
C GLY A 60 5.40 5.22 -4.63
N THR A 61 6.56 4.74 -5.08
CA THR A 61 6.66 3.65 -6.07
C THR A 61 6.00 2.37 -5.60
N SER A 62 6.03 2.06 -4.29
CA SER A 62 5.34 0.89 -3.75
C SER A 62 3.84 0.91 -4.02
N GLU A 63 3.18 2.05 -3.80
CA GLU A 63 1.75 2.21 -4.10
C GLU A 63 1.47 2.16 -5.61
N GLU A 64 2.32 2.76 -6.45
CA GLU A 64 2.19 2.70 -7.91
C GLU A 64 2.29 1.26 -8.43
N PHE A 65 3.27 0.48 -7.96
CA PHE A 65 3.40 -0.94 -8.30
C PHE A 65 2.16 -1.73 -7.90
N LEU A 66 1.66 -1.52 -6.68
CA LEU A 66 0.43 -2.16 -6.20
C LEU A 66 -0.79 -1.76 -7.06
N GLY A 67 -0.94 -0.48 -7.38
CA GLY A 67 -2.03 0.00 -8.22
C GLY A 67 -2.06 -0.68 -9.59
N GLU A 68 -0.90 -0.93 -10.20
CA GLU A 68 -0.79 -1.64 -11.48
C GLU A 68 -1.04 -3.15 -11.34
N MET A 69 -0.42 -3.79 -10.35
CA MET A 69 -0.50 -5.24 -10.15
C MET A 69 -1.89 -5.71 -9.69
N LEU A 70 -2.62 -4.85 -8.98
CA LEU A 70 -3.94 -5.18 -8.44
C LEU A 70 -5.10 -4.74 -9.33
N GLN A 71 -4.88 -3.97 -10.39
CA GLN A 71 -5.89 -3.26 -11.18
C GLN A 71 -7.16 -4.08 -11.49
N SER A 72 -7.03 -5.35 -11.87
CA SER A 72 -8.16 -6.23 -12.22
C SER A 72 -8.75 -7.00 -11.02
N ARG A 73 -8.10 -6.94 -9.86
CA ARG A 73 -8.43 -7.75 -8.68
C ARG A 73 -8.38 -6.96 -7.37
N ARG A 74 -8.33 -5.61 -7.46
CA ARG A 74 -8.15 -4.70 -6.30
C ARG A 74 -9.15 -4.93 -5.17
N ASP A 75 -10.39 -5.21 -5.50
CA ASP A 75 -11.48 -5.40 -4.52
C ASP A 75 -11.36 -6.70 -3.71
N ARG A 76 -10.46 -7.59 -4.09
CA ARG A 76 -10.17 -8.82 -3.34
C ARG A 76 -9.21 -8.59 -2.17
N PHE A 77 -8.58 -7.42 -2.09
CA PHE A 77 -7.53 -7.12 -1.13
C PHE A 77 -7.92 -6.00 -0.17
N ILE A 78 -7.51 -6.16 1.07
CA ILE A 78 -7.47 -5.11 2.07
C ILE A 78 -6.09 -4.46 1.94
N VAL A 79 -6.04 -3.24 1.42
CA VAL A 79 -4.79 -2.47 1.32
C VAL A 79 -4.80 -1.40 2.38
N ALA A 80 -3.86 -1.50 3.31
CA ALA A 80 -3.60 -0.49 4.33
C ALA A 80 -2.43 0.39 3.88
N THR A 81 -2.61 1.71 3.95
CA THR A 81 -1.53 2.67 3.72
C THR A 81 -1.37 3.61 4.92
N LYS A 82 -0.32 4.44 4.90
CA LYS A 82 0.05 5.36 5.99
C LYS A 82 0.36 6.73 5.38
N TYR A 83 0.24 7.80 6.17
CA TYR A 83 0.31 9.17 5.65
C TYR A 83 1.11 10.17 6.50
N THR A 84 1.64 9.76 7.65
CA THR A 84 2.27 10.69 8.60
C THR A 84 3.72 11.01 8.30
N GLY A 85 4.37 10.28 7.39
CA GLY A 85 5.70 10.57 6.92
C GLY A 85 5.76 11.82 6.05
N GLN A 86 6.94 12.43 5.92
CA GLN A 86 7.11 13.59 5.05
C GLN A 86 7.12 13.15 3.58
N SER A 87 6.10 13.54 2.84
CA SER A 87 5.93 13.18 1.42
C SER A 87 6.52 14.20 0.45
N VAL A 88 6.68 15.46 0.88
CA VAL A 88 7.25 16.54 0.08
C VAL A 88 8.40 17.19 0.86
N PRO A 89 9.66 17.13 0.39
CA PRO A 89 10.78 17.78 1.05
C PRO A 89 10.52 19.30 1.22
N ASN A 90 10.87 19.82 2.40
CA ASN A 90 10.74 21.24 2.76
C ASN A 90 9.30 21.81 2.83
N ASP A 91 8.26 21.00 2.68
CA ASP A 91 6.89 21.43 3.01
C ASP A 91 6.57 21.02 4.46
N LEU A 92 6.46 22.02 5.36
CA LEU A 92 6.16 21.81 6.78
C LEU A 92 4.82 21.12 7.02
N ASN A 93 3.90 21.16 6.06
CA ASN A 93 2.56 20.57 6.17
C ASN A 93 2.39 19.25 5.39
N SER A 94 3.47 18.70 4.85
CA SER A 94 3.45 17.40 4.16
C SER A 94 3.81 16.23 5.08
N ALA A 95 3.80 16.45 6.39
CA ALA A 95 4.06 15.45 7.41
C ALA A 95 3.17 15.66 8.63
N GLY A 96 3.11 14.65 9.50
CA GLY A 96 2.38 14.75 10.77
C GLY A 96 0.90 14.37 10.66
N ASN A 97 0.29 14.24 11.85
CA ASN A 97 -1.06 13.71 11.98
C ASN A 97 -2.09 14.84 12.11
N HIS A 98 -2.34 15.55 11.02
CA HIS A 98 -3.35 16.60 10.95
C HIS A 98 -4.21 16.48 9.68
N ARG A 99 -5.42 17.06 9.70
CA ARG A 99 -6.42 16.90 8.65
C ARG A 99 -5.92 17.25 7.25
N LYS A 100 -5.17 18.36 7.09
CA LYS A 100 -4.66 18.77 5.77
C LYS A 100 -3.78 17.68 5.17
N ASN A 101 -2.80 17.18 5.95
CA ASN A 101 -1.91 16.13 5.49
C ASN A 101 -2.67 14.81 5.21
N LEU A 102 -3.60 14.43 6.09
CA LEU A 102 -4.44 13.24 5.89
C LEU A 102 -5.17 13.30 4.54
N VAL A 103 -5.87 14.38 4.25
CA VAL A 103 -6.65 14.51 3.00
C VAL A 103 -5.74 14.50 1.79
N THR A 104 -4.68 15.31 1.80
CA THR A 104 -3.74 15.41 0.66
C THR A 104 -3.07 14.07 0.37
N SER A 105 -2.58 13.38 1.43
CA SER A 105 -1.92 12.08 1.27
C SER A 105 -2.89 10.99 0.84
N LEU A 106 -4.11 10.97 1.40
CA LEU A 106 -5.13 9.99 0.99
C LEU A 106 -5.48 10.13 -0.49
N GLU A 107 -5.72 11.34 -0.97
CA GLU A 107 -6.01 11.60 -2.38
C GLU A 107 -4.84 11.20 -3.30
N ALA A 108 -3.60 11.45 -2.85
CA ALA A 108 -2.41 11.04 -3.59
C ALA A 108 -2.27 9.51 -3.63
N SER A 109 -2.49 8.81 -2.51
CA SER A 109 -2.48 7.36 -2.43
C SER A 109 -3.56 6.72 -3.30
N LEU A 110 -4.78 7.27 -3.30
CA LEU A 110 -5.87 6.78 -4.17
C LEU A 110 -5.53 6.91 -5.65
N ARG A 111 -4.86 7.99 -6.06
CA ARG A 111 -4.38 8.14 -7.44
C ARG A 111 -3.33 7.09 -7.81
N ARG A 112 -2.36 6.81 -6.93
CA ARG A 112 -1.33 5.78 -7.14
C ARG A 112 -1.92 4.37 -7.13
N ASP A 113 -2.82 4.09 -6.20
CA ASP A 113 -3.55 2.81 -6.10
C ASP A 113 -4.62 2.64 -7.20
N ARG A 114 -4.78 3.65 -8.07
CA ARG A 114 -5.76 3.68 -9.18
C ARG A 114 -7.22 3.43 -8.74
N LYS A 115 -7.54 3.76 -7.51
CA LYS A 115 -8.92 3.86 -7.03
C LYS A 115 -9.45 5.26 -7.38
N SER A 116 -10.60 5.31 -8.00
CA SER A 116 -11.31 6.58 -8.16
C SER A 116 -11.73 7.09 -6.78
N VAL A 117 -11.43 8.34 -6.52
CA VAL A 117 -12.03 9.06 -5.39
C VAL A 117 -13.51 9.25 -5.75
N VAL A 118 -14.36 8.51 -5.08
CA VAL A 118 -15.82 8.69 -5.18
C VAL A 118 -16.23 9.69 -4.12
#